data_8530f5ed006bc701823fd955d1811b31
#
_entry.id   8530f5ed006bc701823fd955d1811b31
#
_cell.length_a   1.000
_cell.length_b   1.000
_cell.length_c   1.000
_cell.angle_alpha   90.00
_cell.angle_beta   90.00
_cell.angle_gamma   90.00
#
_symmetry.space_group_name_H-M   'P 1'
#
loop_
_entity.id
_entity.type
_entity.pdbx_description
1 polymer ?
#
loop_
_entity_poly.entity_id
_entity_poly.type
_entity_poly.pdbx_seq_one_letter_code
_entity_poly.pdbx_strand_id
1 'polypeptide(L)'
;MPHGPLTVGSLTAEPGEKRYGVNEFPIDGKPYRLPMWLVNGRADGPTLVVTAGVHPAEYASIAAALEFGQMLDAAKVRGRVIVVPVMNLPAFTARSIYICPLDGKNLNRVFPGSASGTASEQIAAWVFENVMKRGDYFVDLHGGDLIEALVPFTIFYRTGETRVDDASLAMAKAFGIPILVSSETPGSTFSSASKAAIPAILAEAGGQGIWKADAVRAHTQGLTRLMRHLKMRSGGPPKPVRCRLLSKFQWLRSAHDGFWYPAVAVGARVRKGQELGRVTDWEGRVSQIAISPSAGQVLFIVSSLAINRTDPLLAVGV
;
A
#
# COMPACT_ATOMS: atom_id res chain seq x y z
N MET A 1 4.20 30.32 14.87
CA MET A 1 5.33 29.82 15.70
C MET A 1 5.76 28.48 15.11
N PRO A 2 7.05 28.13 15.09
CA PRO A 2 7.44 26.80 14.63
C PRO A 2 6.75 25.75 15.50
N HIS A 3 6.24 24.68 14.87
CA HIS A 3 5.68 23.55 15.59
C HIS A 3 6.77 22.86 16.44
N GLY A 4 6.39 22.27 17.56
CA GLY A 4 7.33 21.61 18.47
C GLY A 4 7.97 20.33 17.89
N PRO A 5 8.71 19.57 18.71
CA PRO A 5 9.34 18.32 18.30
C PRO A 5 8.35 17.32 17.70
N LEU A 6 8.81 16.54 16.73
CA LEU A 6 8.07 15.38 16.20
C LEU A 6 8.55 14.13 16.93
N THR A 7 7.70 13.55 17.78
CA THR A 7 8.04 12.34 18.54
C THR A 7 7.17 11.18 18.14
N VAL A 8 7.80 10.02 17.84
CA VAL A 8 7.15 8.72 17.59
C VAL A 8 7.89 7.67 18.42
N GLY A 9 7.21 7.08 19.39
CA GLY A 9 7.83 6.15 20.35
C GLY A 9 9.04 6.81 21.05
N SER A 10 10.22 6.21 20.89
CA SER A 10 11.48 6.70 21.47
C SER A 10 12.25 7.68 20.58
N LEU A 11 11.80 7.92 19.35
CA LEU A 11 12.47 8.78 18.40
C LEU A 11 11.88 10.19 18.42
N THR A 12 12.75 11.20 18.41
CA THR A 12 12.37 12.61 18.34
C THR A 12 13.22 13.32 17.30
N ALA A 13 12.60 14.17 16.49
CA ALA A 13 13.24 15.10 15.56
C ALA A 13 12.82 16.53 15.91
N GLU A 14 13.79 17.41 16.15
CA GLU A 14 13.56 18.83 16.41
C GLU A 14 13.17 19.57 15.11
N PRO A 15 12.55 20.76 15.19
CA PRO A 15 12.24 21.57 14.01
C PRO A 15 13.47 21.84 13.14
N GLY A 16 13.41 21.47 11.87
CA GLY A 16 14.52 21.52 10.92
C GLY A 16 15.42 20.27 10.92
N GLU A 17 15.10 19.26 11.70
CA GLU A 17 15.87 18.02 11.79
C GLU A 17 15.23 16.90 10.95
N LYS A 18 16.09 16.06 10.37
CA LYS A 18 15.77 14.74 9.82
C LYS A 18 16.51 13.70 10.63
N ARG A 19 15.77 12.74 11.20
CA ARG A 19 16.33 11.66 12.00
C ARG A 19 15.90 10.31 11.45
N TYR A 20 16.86 9.40 11.29
CA TYR A 20 16.60 7.97 11.12
C TYR A 20 16.81 7.27 12.45
N GLY A 21 15.99 6.29 12.75
CA GLY A 21 16.15 5.45 13.93
C GLY A 21 15.24 4.23 13.89
N VAL A 22 15.33 3.43 14.94
CA VAL A 22 14.54 2.22 15.12
C VAL A 22 13.75 2.36 16.42
N ASN A 23 12.43 2.32 16.34
CA ASN A 23 11.60 2.15 17.52
C ASN A 23 11.61 0.68 17.94
N GLU A 24 11.73 0.45 19.23
CA GLU A 24 11.57 -0.87 19.83
C GLU A 24 10.36 -0.88 20.78
N PHE A 25 9.51 -1.89 20.65
CA PHE A 25 8.36 -2.08 21.51
C PHE A 25 8.06 -3.58 21.64
N PRO A 26 7.42 -4.02 22.74
CA PRO A 26 7.19 -5.44 22.96
C PRO A 26 6.04 -5.96 22.09
N ILE A 27 6.26 -7.12 21.45
CA ILE A 27 5.25 -7.96 20.82
C ILE A 27 5.41 -9.36 21.40
N ASP A 28 4.37 -9.88 22.06
CA ASP A 28 4.42 -11.14 22.83
C ASP A 28 5.62 -11.21 23.77
N GLY A 29 5.93 -10.08 24.44
CA GLY A 29 7.04 -9.96 25.38
C GLY A 29 8.44 -9.90 24.73
N LYS A 30 8.55 -9.95 23.41
CA LYS A 30 9.82 -9.85 22.68
C LYS A 30 9.97 -8.48 22.00
N PRO A 31 11.19 -7.93 21.88
CA PRO A 31 11.38 -6.65 21.22
C PRO A 31 11.07 -6.74 19.72
N TYR A 32 10.14 -5.91 19.26
CA TYR A 32 9.85 -5.68 17.85
C TYR A 32 10.56 -4.41 17.41
N ARG A 33 11.22 -4.45 16.24
CA ARG A 33 12.03 -3.35 15.71
C ARG A 33 11.36 -2.73 14.50
N LEU A 34 11.07 -1.42 14.56
CA LEU A 34 10.43 -0.68 13.48
C LEU A 34 11.32 0.48 13.02
N PRO A 35 12.06 0.33 11.90
CA PRO A 35 12.88 1.40 11.34
C PRO A 35 12.02 2.50 10.72
N MET A 36 12.41 3.77 10.92
CA MET A 36 11.70 4.91 10.33
C MET A 36 12.55 6.16 10.20
N TRP A 37 12.11 7.06 9.33
CA TRP A 37 12.55 8.45 9.30
C TRP A 37 11.49 9.35 9.90
N LEU A 38 11.95 10.30 10.72
CA LEU A 38 11.19 11.47 11.14
C LEU A 38 11.80 12.68 10.47
N VAL A 39 11.01 13.42 9.73
CA VAL A 39 11.43 14.67 9.10
C VAL A 39 10.55 15.79 9.63
N ASN A 40 11.11 16.66 10.45
CA ASN A 40 10.43 17.79 11.05
C ASN A 40 10.89 19.07 10.34
N GLY A 41 10.09 19.58 9.42
CA GLY A 41 10.43 20.77 8.65
C GLY A 41 10.53 22.03 9.52
N ARG A 42 11.19 23.08 9.03
CA ARG A 42 11.31 24.37 9.76
C ARG A 42 10.02 25.18 9.75
N ALA A 43 9.22 25.03 8.70
CA ALA A 43 7.99 25.79 8.53
C ALA A 43 6.78 24.91 8.90
N ASP A 44 5.78 25.52 9.51
CA ASP A 44 4.53 24.87 9.87
C ASP A 44 3.79 24.34 8.63
N GLY A 45 3.11 23.22 8.80
CA GLY A 45 2.37 22.53 7.75
C GLY A 45 1.84 21.18 8.24
N PRO A 46 1.18 20.40 7.35
CA PRO A 46 0.59 19.13 7.72
C PRO A 46 1.65 18.04 7.97
N THR A 47 1.22 16.97 8.62
CA THR A 47 1.97 15.74 8.82
C THR A 47 1.55 14.69 7.78
N LEU A 48 2.48 14.24 6.96
CA LEU A 48 2.30 13.13 6.03
C LEU A 48 2.94 11.86 6.59
N VAL A 49 2.16 10.81 6.74
CA VAL A 49 2.67 9.47 7.08
C VAL A 49 2.74 8.63 5.82
N VAL A 50 3.89 8.02 5.59
CA VAL A 50 4.15 7.10 4.48
C VAL A 50 4.62 5.77 5.03
N THR A 51 3.93 4.70 4.66
CA THR A 51 4.30 3.33 5.04
C THR A 51 4.54 2.47 3.82
N ALA A 52 5.33 1.40 3.98
CA ALA A 52 5.51 0.33 3.01
C ALA A 52 5.84 -0.98 3.74
N GLY A 53 5.88 -2.08 2.99
CA GLY A 53 6.29 -3.38 3.53
C GLY A 53 5.35 -3.94 4.59
N VAL A 54 4.06 -3.62 4.51
CA VAL A 54 2.97 -4.36 5.18
C VAL A 54 2.94 -5.78 4.64
N HIS A 55 2.98 -5.89 3.32
CA HIS A 55 3.33 -7.13 2.63
C HIS A 55 4.83 -7.15 2.32
N PRO A 56 5.51 -8.23 2.69
CA PRO A 56 6.98 -8.22 2.79
C PRO A 56 7.71 -8.31 1.44
N ALA A 57 7.08 -8.82 0.41
CA ALA A 57 7.72 -9.07 -0.88
C ALA A 57 7.36 -8.06 -1.98
N GLU A 58 6.69 -7.00 -1.62
CA GLU A 58 6.38 -5.85 -2.50
C GLU A 58 7.59 -4.90 -2.57
N TYR A 59 8.70 -5.40 -3.13
CA TYR A 59 10.02 -4.76 -3.00
C TYR A 59 10.12 -3.38 -3.64
N ALA A 60 9.35 -3.09 -4.68
CA ALA A 60 9.36 -1.77 -5.32
C ALA A 60 8.83 -0.68 -4.38
N SER A 61 7.77 -0.98 -3.61
CA SER A 61 7.18 -0.08 -2.63
C SER A 61 8.13 0.19 -1.46
N ILE A 62 8.80 -0.87 -0.97
CA ILE A 62 9.80 -0.80 0.10
C ILE A 62 11.00 0.05 -0.34
N ALA A 63 11.54 -0.22 -1.54
CA ALA A 63 12.65 0.55 -2.09
C ALA A 63 12.28 2.03 -2.28
N ALA A 64 11.06 2.29 -2.76
CA ALA A 64 10.57 3.66 -2.93
C ALA A 64 10.45 4.41 -1.60
N ALA A 65 9.96 3.76 -0.54
CA ALA A 65 9.90 4.36 0.79
C ALA A 65 11.30 4.65 1.36
N LEU A 66 12.26 3.73 1.15
CA LEU A 66 13.67 3.94 1.51
C LEU A 66 14.26 5.14 0.78
N GLU A 67 14.18 5.17 -0.55
CA GLU A 67 14.68 6.29 -1.37
C GLU A 67 14.01 7.60 -0.99
N PHE A 68 12.69 7.59 -0.79
CA PHE A 68 11.94 8.77 -0.38
C PHE A 68 12.42 9.30 0.98
N GLY A 69 12.56 8.45 1.99
CA GLY A 69 13.08 8.83 3.30
C GLY A 69 14.51 9.41 3.22
N GLN A 70 15.37 8.80 2.38
CA GLN A 70 16.74 9.26 2.17
C GLN A 70 16.81 10.63 1.49
N MET A 71 15.98 10.87 0.47
CA MET A 71 16.01 12.11 -0.32
C MET A 71 15.38 13.33 0.37
N LEU A 72 14.59 13.14 1.43
CA LEU A 72 13.96 14.24 2.15
C LEU A 72 15.01 15.12 2.84
N ASP A 73 14.81 16.43 2.72
CA ASP A 73 15.62 17.46 3.35
C ASP A 73 14.70 18.32 4.22
N ALA A 74 14.91 18.28 5.55
CA ALA A 74 14.07 19.00 6.50
C ALA A 74 14.05 20.52 6.26
N ALA A 75 15.11 21.09 5.68
CA ALA A 75 15.15 22.51 5.33
C ALA A 75 14.18 22.88 4.18
N LYS A 76 13.77 21.89 3.37
CA LYS A 76 12.88 22.05 2.20
C LYS A 76 11.47 21.54 2.43
N VAL A 77 11.19 20.96 3.61
CA VAL A 77 9.87 20.45 3.99
C VAL A 77 9.13 21.50 4.81
N ARG A 78 7.87 21.70 4.47
CA ARG A 78 6.88 22.38 5.31
C ARG A 78 6.01 21.34 5.99
N GLY A 79 5.85 21.43 7.33
CA GLY A 79 5.18 20.38 8.11
C GLY A 79 6.12 19.21 8.41
N ARG A 80 5.55 18.03 8.52
CA ARG A 80 6.24 16.85 9.04
C ARG A 80 6.06 15.66 8.11
N VAL A 81 7.06 14.77 8.03
CA VAL A 81 6.94 13.51 7.32
C VAL A 81 7.46 12.37 8.21
N ILE A 82 6.66 11.31 8.32
CA ILE A 82 7.03 10.06 8.96
C ILE A 82 7.09 9.00 7.86
N VAL A 83 8.21 8.28 7.73
CA VAL A 83 8.37 7.23 6.72
C VAL A 83 8.74 5.92 7.39
N VAL A 84 7.90 4.89 7.23
CA VAL A 84 8.15 3.52 7.69
C VAL A 84 8.36 2.63 6.46
N PRO A 85 9.61 2.28 6.11
CA PRO A 85 9.88 1.58 4.85
C PRO A 85 9.54 0.09 4.87
N VAL A 86 9.61 -0.55 6.05
CA VAL A 86 9.27 -1.96 6.24
C VAL A 86 8.47 -2.10 7.52
N MET A 87 7.15 -2.22 7.37
CA MET A 87 6.27 -2.35 8.53
C MET A 87 6.32 -3.77 9.13
N ASN A 88 6.34 -4.80 8.30
CA ASN A 88 6.33 -6.21 8.71
C ASN A 88 7.73 -6.81 8.58
N LEU A 89 8.66 -6.37 9.45
CA LEU A 89 10.06 -6.79 9.39
C LEU A 89 10.26 -8.31 9.55
N PRO A 90 9.55 -9.03 10.44
CA PRO A 90 9.68 -10.49 10.53
C PRO A 90 9.29 -11.20 9.23
N ALA A 91 8.23 -10.76 8.59
CA ALA A 91 7.78 -11.33 7.31
C ALA A 91 8.77 -11.01 6.18
N PHE A 92 9.35 -9.79 6.17
CA PHE A 92 10.36 -9.39 5.21
C PHE A 92 11.64 -10.25 5.32
N THR A 93 12.15 -10.47 6.52
CA THR A 93 13.35 -11.30 6.73
C THR A 93 13.07 -12.78 6.45
N ALA A 94 11.86 -13.27 6.71
CA ALA A 94 11.43 -14.63 6.37
C ALA A 94 11.12 -14.83 4.88
N ARG A 95 11.02 -13.76 4.08
CA ARG A 95 10.59 -13.77 2.67
C ARG A 95 9.23 -14.45 2.49
N SER A 96 8.32 -14.25 3.45
CA SER A 96 6.99 -14.84 3.38
C SER A 96 6.09 -14.07 2.39
N ILE A 97 5.07 -14.78 1.86
CA ILE A 97 4.01 -14.19 1.04
C ILE A 97 2.88 -13.81 1.98
N TYR A 98 2.53 -12.50 2.05
CA TYR A 98 1.43 -11.89 2.84
C TYR A 98 1.48 -12.11 4.36
N ILE A 99 1.97 -13.25 4.82
CA ILE A 99 1.74 -13.77 6.16
C ILE A 99 2.89 -13.40 7.10
N CYS A 100 2.55 -12.85 8.26
CA CYS A 100 3.48 -12.66 9.35
C CYS A 100 3.85 -14.03 9.98
N PRO A 101 5.13 -14.41 10.03
CA PRO A 101 5.54 -15.71 10.57
C PRO A 101 5.33 -15.86 12.10
N LEU A 102 5.03 -14.77 12.79
CA LEU A 102 4.82 -14.79 14.23
C LEU A 102 3.46 -15.40 14.62
N ASP A 103 2.43 -15.24 13.75
CA ASP A 103 1.06 -15.67 14.06
C ASP A 103 0.28 -16.19 12.84
N GLY A 104 0.91 -16.23 11.66
CA GLY A 104 0.27 -16.70 10.43
C GLY A 104 -0.82 -15.78 9.86
N LYS A 105 -0.92 -14.52 10.33
CA LYS A 105 -1.92 -13.56 9.86
C LYS A 105 -1.37 -12.63 8.79
N ASN A 106 -2.26 -12.16 7.89
CA ASN A 106 -1.96 -11.05 7.01
C ASN A 106 -2.11 -9.74 7.79
N LEU A 107 -0.98 -9.03 7.99
CA LEU A 107 -0.96 -7.80 8.76
C LEU A 107 -1.92 -6.73 8.19
N ASN A 108 -2.10 -6.70 6.86
CA ASN A 108 -3.03 -5.76 6.19
C ASN A 108 -4.51 -6.22 6.22
N ARG A 109 -4.88 -7.06 7.19
CA ARG A 109 -6.26 -7.50 7.46
C ARG A 109 -6.65 -7.37 8.92
N VAL A 110 -5.75 -6.82 9.75
CA VAL A 110 -5.97 -6.74 11.20
C VAL A 110 -5.96 -5.33 11.77
N PHE A 111 -5.76 -4.28 10.94
CA PHE A 111 -5.86 -2.88 11.40
C PHE A 111 -7.30 -2.52 11.82
N PRO A 112 -7.47 -1.68 12.87
CA PRO A 112 -6.45 -0.94 13.62
C PRO A 112 -5.68 -1.77 14.64
N GLY A 113 -5.97 -3.05 14.82
CA GLY A 113 -5.30 -3.96 15.72
C GLY A 113 -5.87 -4.00 17.16
N SER A 114 -5.19 -4.75 18.01
CA SER A 114 -5.50 -4.88 19.43
C SER A 114 -4.20 -5.11 20.23
N ALA A 115 -3.99 -4.34 21.28
CA ALA A 115 -2.81 -4.46 22.13
C ALA A 115 -2.75 -5.80 22.91
N SER A 116 -3.89 -6.46 23.10
CA SER A 116 -4.02 -7.79 23.73
C SER A 116 -4.28 -8.91 22.73
N GLY A 117 -4.17 -8.63 21.43
CA GLY A 117 -4.39 -9.58 20.36
C GLY A 117 -3.14 -10.39 20.03
N THR A 118 -3.16 -11.04 18.86
CA THR A 118 -2.02 -11.79 18.32
C THR A 118 -0.88 -10.85 17.89
N ALA A 119 0.28 -11.38 17.55
CA ALA A 119 1.46 -10.59 17.18
C ALA A 119 1.15 -9.54 16.09
N SER A 120 0.48 -9.93 15.01
CA SER A 120 0.07 -8.99 13.95
C SER A 120 -0.91 -7.92 14.46
N GLU A 121 -1.85 -8.29 15.33
CA GLU A 121 -2.79 -7.33 15.90
C GLU A 121 -2.10 -6.35 16.86
N GLN A 122 -1.11 -6.80 17.63
CA GLN A 122 -0.29 -5.94 18.49
C GLN A 122 0.56 -4.97 17.66
N ILE A 123 1.20 -5.46 16.57
CA ILE A 123 1.96 -4.61 15.63
C ILE A 123 1.04 -3.56 15.03
N ALA A 124 -0.12 -3.98 14.51
CA ALA A 124 -1.10 -3.06 13.91
C ALA A 124 -1.57 -2.00 14.91
N ALA A 125 -1.88 -2.37 16.15
CA ALA A 125 -2.31 -1.46 17.20
C ALA A 125 -1.23 -0.43 17.53
N TRP A 126 0.02 -0.86 17.70
CA TRP A 126 1.12 0.07 17.99
C TRP A 126 1.36 1.04 16.84
N VAL A 127 1.39 0.55 15.59
CA VAL A 127 1.58 1.38 14.40
C VAL A 127 0.41 2.34 14.23
N PHE A 128 -0.81 1.89 14.41
CA PHE A 128 -2.00 2.73 14.29
C PHE A 128 -1.98 3.89 15.29
N GLU A 129 -1.74 3.59 16.57
CA GLU A 129 -1.76 4.61 17.64
C GLU A 129 -0.55 5.54 17.61
N ASN A 130 0.66 5.02 17.34
CA ASN A 130 1.88 5.79 17.49
C ASN A 130 2.39 6.41 16.18
N VAL A 131 1.99 5.86 15.03
CA VAL A 131 2.45 6.31 13.71
C VAL A 131 1.30 6.92 12.91
N MET A 132 0.25 6.14 12.61
CA MET A 132 -0.79 6.55 11.67
C MET A 132 -1.61 7.73 12.20
N LYS A 133 -2.00 7.71 13.47
CA LYS A 133 -2.72 8.80 14.13
C LYS A 133 -1.93 10.11 14.31
N ARG A 134 -0.62 10.11 14.02
CA ARG A 134 0.19 11.35 13.98
C ARG A 134 0.00 12.12 12.68
N GLY A 135 -0.56 11.48 11.65
CA GLY A 135 -0.73 12.06 10.33
C GLY A 135 -2.02 12.84 10.14
N ASP A 136 -1.93 13.96 9.44
CA ASP A 136 -3.08 14.62 8.81
C ASP A 136 -3.45 13.93 7.49
N TYR A 137 -2.48 13.21 6.89
CA TYR A 137 -2.61 12.44 5.65
C TYR A 137 -1.82 11.15 5.75
N PHE A 138 -2.33 10.09 5.12
CA PHE A 138 -1.72 8.77 5.14
C PHE A 138 -1.56 8.18 3.73
N VAL A 139 -0.39 7.62 3.44
CA VAL A 139 -0.11 6.87 2.20
C VAL A 139 0.50 5.54 2.55
N ASP A 140 -0.10 4.46 2.07
CA ASP A 140 0.51 3.14 2.10
C ASP A 140 1.00 2.76 0.70
N LEU A 141 2.27 2.39 0.58
CA LEU A 141 2.87 1.97 -0.68
C LEU A 141 2.84 0.46 -0.77
N HIS A 142 2.28 -0.04 -1.84
CA HIS A 142 2.09 -1.45 -2.15
C HIS A 142 2.54 -1.80 -3.57
N GLY A 143 2.43 -3.04 -3.93
CA GLY A 143 2.61 -3.60 -5.27
C GLY A 143 2.10 -5.03 -5.29
N GLY A 144 2.33 -5.75 -6.37
CA GLY A 144 2.09 -7.19 -6.36
C GLY A 144 3.16 -7.92 -5.55
N ASP A 145 2.75 -8.96 -4.86
CA ASP A 145 3.65 -9.87 -4.13
C ASP A 145 4.46 -10.77 -5.09
N LEU A 146 5.15 -11.79 -4.58
CA LEU A 146 6.03 -12.70 -5.35
C LEU A 146 5.34 -13.32 -6.57
N ILE A 147 4.06 -13.61 -6.46
CA ILE A 147 3.28 -14.31 -7.47
C ILE A 147 2.24 -13.43 -8.15
N GLU A 148 2.39 -12.12 -8.08
CA GLU A 148 1.38 -11.18 -8.56
C GLU A 148 1.96 -10.17 -9.55
N ALA A 149 1.34 -10.07 -10.72
CA ALA A 149 1.57 -9.01 -11.67
C ALA A 149 0.39 -8.04 -11.68
N LEU A 150 0.65 -6.73 -11.72
CA LEU A 150 -0.41 -5.72 -11.76
C LEU A 150 -0.08 -4.54 -12.67
N VAL A 151 -1.12 -3.88 -13.15
CA VAL A 151 -1.03 -2.53 -13.72
C VAL A 151 -1.07 -1.54 -12.56
N PRO A 152 -0.23 -0.49 -12.51
CA PRO A 152 -0.29 0.46 -11.40
C PRO A 152 -1.67 1.12 -11.24
N PHE A 153 -2.16 1.18 -10.00
CA PHE A 153 -3.40 1.87 -9.63
C PHE A 153 -3.31 2.44 -8.20
N THR A 154 -4.23 3.34 -7.87
CA THR A 154 -4.33 3.91 -6.53
C THR A 154 -5.71 3.61 -5.96
N ILE A 155 -5.75 3.12 -4.72
CA ILE A 155 -6.99 2.83 -4.00
C ILE A 155 -7.24 3.93 -2.98
N PHE A 156 -8.51 4.30 -2.78
CA PHE A 156 -9.00 5.11 -1.67
C PHE A 156 -10.33 4.55 -1.17
N TYR A 157 -10.65 4.83 0.09
CA TYR A 157 -11.91 4.41 0.67
C TYR A 157 -12.86 5.60 0.82
N ARG A 158 -14.15 5.37 0.57
CA ARG A 158 -15.23 6.32 0.81
C ARG A 158 -15.94 5.97 2.10
N THR A 159 -15.74 6.78 3.13
CA THR A 159 -16.33 6.59 4.45
C THR A 159 -17.77 7.14 4.54
N GLY A 160 -18.14 8.02 3.60
CA GLY A 160 -19.35 8.84 3.66
C GLY A 160 -19.09 10.21 4.31
N GLU A 161 -17.93 10.44 4.91
CA GLU A 161 -17.54 11.76 5.41
C GLU A 161 -16.89 12.57 4.28
N THR A 162 -17.60 13.58 3.78
CA THR A 162 -17.22 14.37 2.58
C THR A 162 -15.77 14.90 2.68
N ARG A 163 -15.36 15.44 3.84
CA ARG A 163 -14.02 15.98 4.03
C ARG A 163 -12.92 14.92 3.80
N VAL A 164 -13.10 13.73 4.34
CA VAL A 164 -12.15 12.61 4.22
C VAL A 164 -12.14 12.06 2.79
N ASP A 165 -13.32 11.84 2.25
CA ASP A 165 -13.51 11.24 0.93
C ASP A 165 -12.97 12.12 -0.19
N ASP A 166 -13.28 13.43 -0.15
CA ASP A 166 -12.79 14.39 -1.14
C ASP A 166 -11.28 14.58 -1.05
N ALA A 167 -10.73 14.66 0.17
CA ALA A 167 -9.30 14.76 0.37
C ALA A 167 -8.58 13.49 -0.10
N SER A 168 -9.09 12.29 0.20
CA SER A 168 -8.51 11.02 -0.26
C SER A 168 -8.54 10.92 -1.79
N LEU A 169 -9.64 11.30 -2.43
CA LEU A 169 -9.74 11.35 -3.90
C LEU A 169 -8.76 12.38 -4.50
N ALA A 170 -8.63 13.56 -3.87
CA ALA A 170 -7.68 14.58 -4.31
C ALA A 170 -6.23 14.09 -4.19
N MET A 171 -5.88 13.40 -3.09
CA MET A 171 -4.59 12.75 -2.90
C MET A 171 -4.32 11.72 -3.99
N ALA A 172 -5.28 10.82 -4.29
CA ALA A 172 -5.15 9.80 -5.32
C ALA A 172 -4.90 10.41 -6.72
N LYS A 173 -5.62 11.48 -7.08
CA LYS A 173 -5.40 12.23 -8.33
C LYS A 173 -4.03 12.92 -8.35
N ALA A 174 -3.64 13.55 -7.24
CA ALA A 174 -2.36 14.24 -7.11
C ALA A 174 -1.17 13.28 -7.18
N PHE A 175 -1.28 12.07 -6.63
CA PHE A 175 -0.27 11.03 -6.68
C PHE A 175 0.10 10.71 -8.14
N GLY A 176 -0.88 10.63 -9.03
CA GLY A 176 -0.64 10.66 -10.48
C GLY A 176 -0.52 9.30 -11.15
N ILE A 177 -0.92 8.22 -10.50
CA ILE A 177 -1.18 6.93 -11.15
C ILE A 177 -2.55 7.02 -11.86
N PRO A 178 -2.65 6.70 -13.18
CA PRO A 178 -3.83 7.01 -13.96
C PRO A 178 -5.11 6.23 -13.59
N ILE A 179 -4.98 5.09 -12.94
CA ILE A 179 -6.12 4.24 -12.57
C ILE A 179 -6.43 4.45 -11.09
N LEU A 180 -7.67 4.79 -10.80
CA LEU A 180 -8.18 4.97 -9.44
C LEU A 180 -9.25 3.92 -9.14
N VAL A 181 -9.20 3.38 -7.94
CA VAL A 181 -10.17 2.39 -7.42
C VAL A 181 -10.75 2.93 -6.12
N SER A 182 -12.08 2.93 -6.01
CA SER A 182 -12.74 3.16 -4.73
C SER A 182 -13.12 1.80 -4.16
N SER A 183 -12.52 1.43 -3.03
CA SER A 183 -12.75 0.12 -2.41
C SER A 183 -12.59 0.21 -0.90
N GLU A 184 -13.45 -0.50 -0.18
CA GLU A 184 -13.22 -0.84 1.22
C GLU A 184 -12.48 -2.18 1.28
N THR A 185 -11.40 -2.22 2.06
CA THR A 185 -10.73 -3.46 2.43
C THR A 185 -10.68 -3.52 3.95
N PRO A 186 -11.61 -4.24 4.59
CA PRO A 186 -11.66 -4.31 6.04
C PRO A 186 -10.31 -4.78 6.63
N GLY A 187 -9.87 -4.13 7.71
CA GLY A 187 -8.62 -4.44 8.37
C GLY A 187 -7.36 -3.98 7.64
N SER A 188 -7.49 -3.23 6.54
CA SER A 188 -6.33 -2.62 5.88
C SER A 188 -5.93 -1.30 6.51
N THR A 189 -4.67 -0.90 6.29
CA THR A 189 -4.10 0.36 6.74
C THR A 189 -4.93 1.56 6.28
N PHE A 190 -5.13 1.72 4.95
CA PHE A 190 -5.79 2.89 4.37
C PHE A 190 -7.28 2.99 4.76
N SER A 191 -7.99 1.84 4.83
CA SER A 191 -9.39 1.86 5.29
C SER A 191 -9.50 2.25 6.75
N SER A 192 -8.58 1.76 7.59
CA SER A 192 -8.54 2.08 9.03
C SER A 192 -8.15 3.53 9.27
N ALA A 193 -7.20 4.09 8.50
CA ALA A 193 -6.87 5.51 8.54
C ALA A 193 -8.08 6.37 8.15
N SER A 194 -8.76 6.04 7.04
CA SER A 194 -9.94 6.80 6.58
C SER A 194 -11.07 6.75 7.60
N LYS A 195 -11.33 5.59 8.23
CA LYS A 195 -12.33 5.44 9.31
C LYS A 195 -11.99 6.26 10.56
N ALA A 196 -10.70 6.52 10.78
CA ALA A 196 -10.22 7.41 11.84
C ALA A 196 -10.16 8.89 11.40
N ALA A 197 -10.90 9.25 10.36
CA ALA A 197 -10.97 10.60 9.80
C ALA A 197 -9.64 11.16 9.25
N ILE A 198 -8.69 10.27 8.89
CA ILE A 198 -7.42 10.62 8.25
C ILE A 198 -7.55 10.31 6.75
N PRO A 199 -7.54 11.31 5.85
CA PRO A 199 -7.52 11.09 4.41
C PRO A 199 -6.37 10.17 4.00
N ALA A 200 -6.67 9.10 3.26
CA ALA A 200 -5.73 8.03 3.00
C ALA A 200 -5.83 7.47 1.58
N ILE A 201 -4.69 7.05 1.05
CA ILE A 201 -4.58 6.28 -0.18
C ILE A 201 -3.65 5.09 -0.01
N LEU A 202 -3.86 4.07 -0.83
CA LEU A 202 -2.95 2.97 -1.04
C LEU A 202 -2.53 3.00 -2.51
N ALA A 203 -1.23 3.02 -2.78
CA ALA A 203 -0.68 3.08 -4.13
C ALA A 203 -0.02 1.75 -4.49
N GLU A 204 -0.43 1.18 -5.62
CA GLU A 204 0.03 -0.11 -6.13
C GLU A 204 0.94 0.08 -7.35
N ALA A 205 2.19 -0.39 -7.29
CA ALA A 205 3.08 -0.46 -8.45
C ALA A 205 4.19 -1.50 -8.24
N GLY A 206 4.53 -2.23 -9.29
CA GLY A 206 5.49 -3.34 -9.26
C GLY A 206 4.81 -4.67 -8.98
N GLY A 207 5.58 -5.71 -8.74
CA GLY A 207 5.09 -7.06 -8.44
C GLY A 207 6.08 -8.14 -8.84
N GLN A 208 5.67 -9.41 -8.64
CA GLN A 208 6.42 -10.62 -8.95
C GLN A 208 7.76 -10.73 -8.18
N GLY A 209 7.85 -10.11 -7.00
CA GLY A 209 9.09 -10.08 -6.22
C GLY A 209 10.26 -9.41 -6.95
N ILE A 210 9.97 -8.57 -7.94
CA ILE A 210 10.99 -7.94 -8.77
C ILE A 210 11.10 -6.45 -8.43
N TRP A 211 12.32 -6.01 -8.14
CA TRP A 211 12.62 -4.61 -7.98
C TRP A 211 12.85 -3.94 -9.34
N LYS A 212 11.82 -3.27 -9.85
CA LYS A 212 11.89 -2.52 -11.12
C LYS A 212 11.97 -1.02 -10.85
N ALA A 213 12.94 -0.36 -11.49
CA ALA A 213 13.16 1.08 -11.30
C ALA A 213 11.98 1.96 -11.75
N ASP A 214 11.17 1.52 -12.71
CA ASP A 214 9.95 2.23 -13.14
C ASP A 214 8.86 2.19 -12.06
N ALA A 215 8.67 1.06 -11.38
CA ALA A 215 7.74 0.94 -10.27
C ALA A 215 8.19 1.78 -9.06
N VAL A 216 9.48 1.75 -8.72
CA VAL A 216 10.06 2.63 -7.68
C VAL A 216 9.83 4.10 -8.04
N ARG A 217 10.10 4.48 -9.29
CA ARG A 217 9.85 5.86 -9.76
C ARG A 217 8.37 6.25 -9.70
N ALA A 218 7.44 5.34 -10.00
CA ALA A 218 6.01 5.63 -9.90
C ALA A 218 5.64 6.07 -8.47
N HIS A 219 6.14 5.37 -7.47
CA HIS A 219 5.92 5.71 -6.06
C HIS A 219 6.64 6.99 -5.64
N THR A 220 7.94 7.13 -5.90
CA THR A 220 8.73 8.29 -5.45
C THR A 220 8.28 9.59 -6.12
N GLN A 221 7.91 9.53 -7.42
CA GLN A 221 7.30 10.66 -8.11
C GLN A 221 5.90 10.96 -7.58
N GLY A 222 5.10 9.93 -7.30
CA GLY A 222 3.78 10.08 -6.69
C GLY A 222 3.84 10.79 -5.34
N LEU A 223 4.74 10.39 -4.45
CA LEU A 223 4.97 11.04 -3.17
C LEU A 223 5.44 12.50 -3.34
N THR A 224 6.36 12.75 -4.27
CA THR A 224 6.83 14.11 -4.57
C THR A 224 5.68 15.01 -5.08
N ARG A 225 4.82 14.50 -5.94
CA ARG A 225 3.62 15.19 -6.45
C ARG A 225 2.63 15.47 -5.32
N LEU A 226 2.41 14.46 -4.46
CA LEU A 226 1.53 14.60 -3.29
C LEU A 226 2.03 15.67 -2.33
N MET A 227 3.32 15.70 -1.99
CA MET A 227 3.88 16.76 -1.15
C MET A 227 3.69 18.17 -1.73
N ARG A 228 3.76 18.33 -3.07
CA ARG A 228 3.45 19.62 -3.72
C ARG A 228 1.96 19.96 -3.62
N HIS A 229 1.08 18.97 -3.80
CA HIS A 229 -0.37 19.13 -3.65
C HIS A 229 -0.72 19.59 -2.22
N LEU A 230 -0.12 18.97 -1.22
CA LEU A 230 -0.29 19.30 0.20
C LEU A 230 0.48 20.56 0.63
N LYS A 231 1.15 21.28 -0.30
CA LYS A 231 1.96 22.46 -0.05
C LYS A 231 3.12 22.23 0.95
N MET A 232 3.55 20.98 1.07
CA MET A 232 4.67 20.56 1.93
C MET A 232 6.04 20.76 1.26
N ARG A 233 6.08 21.00 -0.04
CA ARG A 233 7.27 21.22 -0.85
C ARG A 233 7.03 22.33 -1.87
N SER A 234 8.09 23.12 -2.16
CA SER A 234 8.06 24.15 -3.22
C SER A 234 7.86 23.56 -4.61
N GLY A 235 7.49 24.42 -5.59
CA GLY A 235 7.34 24.06 -6.99
C GLY A 235 5.91 24.06 -7.53
N GLY A 236 4.96 24.61 -6.75
CA GLY A 236 3.54 24.73 -7.15
C GLY A 236 2.80 23.38 -7.24
N PRO A 237 1.49 23.40 -7.54
CA PRO A 237 0.70 22.20 -7.66
C PRO A 237 1.20 21.33 -8.82
N PRO A 238 1.13 19.99 -8.70
CA PRO A 238 1.56 19.10 -9.78
C PRO A 238 0.65 19.24 -10.99
N LYS A 239 1.21 19.10 -12.21
CA LYS A 239 0.42 19.05 -13.44
C LYS A 239 -0.62 17.91 -13.32
N PRO A 240 -1.89 18.16 -13.65
CA PRO A 240 -2.92 17.11 -13.59
C PRO A 240 -2.57 15.92 -14.48
N VAL A 241 -2.85 14.72 -13.99
CA VAL A 241 -2.82 13.48 -14.79
C VAL A 241 -4.27 13.11 -15.09
N ARG A 242 -4.56 12.71 -16.32
CA ARG A 242 -5.90 12.20 -16.65
C ARG A 242 -6.11 10.86 -15.93
N CYS A 243 -6.91 10.87 -14.89
CA CYS A 243 -7.23 9.69 -14.11
C CYS A 243 -8.56 9.08 -14.55
N ARG A 244 -8.65 7.75 -14.55
CA ARG A 244 -9.89 6.98 -14.72
C ARG A 244 -10.25 6.35 -13.39
N LEU A 245 -11.37 6.77 -12.82
CA LEU A 245 -11.98 6.10 -11.67
C LEU A 245 -12.76 4.88 -12.18
N LEU A 246 -12.39 3.71 -11.71
CA LEU A 246 -13.08 2.47 -12.05
C LEU A 246 -14.41 2.39 -11.32
N SER A 247 -15.44 1.95 -12.03
CA SER A 247 -16.77 1.70 -11.47
C SER A 247 -16.82 0.36 -10.70
N LYS A 248 -15.98 -0.61 -11.13
CA LYS A 248 -15.91 -1.96 -10.52
C LYS A 248 -14.49 -2.51 -10.59
N PHE A 249 -14.11 -3.25 -9.56
CA PHE A 249 -12.91 -4.07 -9.50
C PHE A 249 -13.36 -5.51 -9.20
N GLN A 250 -13.37 -6.35 -10.23
CA GLN A 250 -14.01 -7.67 -10.19
C GLN A 250 -12.96 -8.77 -10.07
N TRP A 251 -12.89 -9.40 -8.91
CA TRP A 251 -12.04 -10.54 -8.63
C TRP A 251 -12.64 -11.81 -9.22
N LEU A 252 -11.84 -12.59 -9.94
CA LEU A 252 -12.09 -13.97 -10.28
C LEU A 252 -11.22 -14.85 -9.39
N ARG A 253 -11.84 -15.88 -8.81
CA ARG A 253 -11.16 -16.77 -7.87
C ARG A 253 -11.24 -18.21 -8.34
N SER A 254 -10.28 -19.03 -7.89
CA SER A 254 -10.31 -20.46 -8.13
C SER A 254 -11.38 -21.13 -7.28
N ALA A 255 -12.13 -22.04 -7.89
CA ALA A 255 -13.05 -22.97 -7.21
C ALA A 255 -12.37 -24.29 -6.85
N HIS A 256 -11.14 -24.52 -7.33
CA HIS A 256 -10.39 -25.77 -7.23
C HIS A 256 -8.92 -25.54 -6.88
N ASP A 257 -8.28 -26.52 -6.29
CA ASP A 257 -6.84 -26.61 -6.22
C ASP A 257 -6.30 -27.15 -7.54
N GLY A 258 -5.06 -26.80 -7.92
CA GLY A 258 -4.44 -27.33 -9.12
C GLY A 258 -3.45 -26.38 -9.80
N PHE A 259 -3.50 -26.34 -11.13
CA PHE A 259 -2.60 -25.54 -11.96
C PHE A 259 -3.34 -24.44 -12.68
N TRP A 260 -2.89 -23.19 -12.52
CA TRP A 260 -3.45 -22.02 -13.18
C TRP A 260 -2.70 -21.69 -14.46
N TYR A 261 -3.43 -21.61 -15.58
CA TYR A 261 -2.92 -21.24 -16.90
C TYR A 261 -3.66 -19.97 -17.39
N PRO A 262 -3.08 -18.75 -17.20
CA PRO A 262 -3.67 -17.54 -17.74
C PRO A 262 -3.61 -17.53 -19.27
N ALA A 263 -4.69 -17.10 -19.92
CA ALA A 263 -4.79 -16.91 -21.36
C ALA A 263 -4.66 -15.45 -21.78
N VAL A 264 -4.49 -14.55 -20.83
CA VAL A 264 -4.35 -13.10 -21.04
C VAL A 264 -3.18 -12.56 -20.22
N ALA A 265 -2.62 -11.44 -20.66
CA ALA A 265 -1.59 -10.72 -19.92
C ALA A 265 -2.21 -9.65 -19.01
N VAL A 266 -1.50 -9.26 -17.95
CA VAL A 266 -1.82 -8.06 -17.17
C VAL A 266 -1.83 -6.84 -18.10
N GLY A 267 -2.82 -5.96 -17.92
CA GLY A 267 -3.03 -4.80 -18.78
C GLY A 267 -3.89 -5.05 -20.02
N ALA A 268 -4.15 -6.32 -20.38
CA ALA A 268 -4.96 -6.66 -21.56
C ALA A 268 -6.39 -6.12 -21.43
N ARG A 269 -6.94 -5.64 -22.54
CA ARG A 269 -8.37 -5.34 -22.65
C ARG A 269 -9.13 -6.61 -22.98
N VAL A 270 -10.24 -6.83 -22.29
CA VAL A 270 -11.05 -8.04 -22.39
C VAL A 270 -12.52 -7.69 -22.64
N ARG A 271 -13.26 -8.63 -23.26
CA ARG A 271 -14.71 -8.53 -23.49
C ARG A 271 -15.45 -9.38 -22.46
N LYS A 272 -16.72 -9.02 -22.20
CA LYS A 272 -17.61 -9.90 -21.43
C LYS A 272 -17.72 -11.25 -22.14
N GLY A 273 -17.63 -12.35 -21.38
CA GLY A 273 -17.67 -13.72 -21.89
C GLY A 273 -16.35 -14.24 -22.49
N GLN A 274 -15.28 -13.44 -22.52
CA GLN A 274 -13.97 -13.89 -23.00
C GLN A 274 -13.32 -14.83 -21.97
N GLU A 275 -12.71 -15.92 -22.44
CA GLU A 275 -11.86 -16.78 -21.65
C GLU A 275 -10.59 -16.00 -21.23
N LEU A 276 -10.28 -16.06 -19.93
CA LEU A 276 -9.12 -15.38 -19.33
C LEU A 276 -8.05 -16.37 -18.88
N GLY A 277 -8.38 -17.65 -18.83
CA GLY A 277 -7.49 -18.74 -18.44
C GLY A 277 -8.26 -19.93 -17.91
N ARG A 278 -7.52 -20.95 -17.50
CA ARG A 278 -8.10 -22.20 -16.99
C ARG A 278 -7.33 -22.72 -15.77
N VAL A 279 -8.06 -23.39 -14.89
CA VAL A 279 -7.48 -24.20 -13.81
C VAL A 279 -7.62 -25.67 -14.21
N THR A 280 -6.58 -26.46 -14.04
CA THR A 280 -6.60 -27.91 -14.23
C THR A 280 -6.37 -28.61 -12.91
N ASP A 281 -6.84 -29.85 -12.82
CA ASP A 281 -6.51 -30.79 -11.75
C ASP A 281 -5.08 -31.35 -11.87
N TRP A 282 -4.72 -32.25 -10.97
CA TRP A 282 -3.40 -32.88 -10.91
C TRP A 282 -3.10 -33.84 -12.09
N GLU A 283 -4.12 -34.21 -12.88
CA GLU A 283 -3.99 -35.01 -14.10
C GLU A 283 -3.97 -34.13 -15.36
N GLY A 284 -4.09 -32.79 -15.21
CA GLY A 284 -4.12 -31.83 -16.32
C GLY A 284 -5.51 -31.69 -16.98
N ARG A 285 -6.58 -32.27 -16.40
CA ARG A 285 -7.93 -32.06 -16.87
C ARG A 285 -8.47 -30.70 -16.44
N VAL A 286 -9.17 -30.02 -17.34
CA VAL A 286 -9.76 -28.71 -17.03
C VAL A 286 -10.87 -28.87 -15.99
N SER A 287 -10.66 -28.22 -14.84
CA SER A 287 -11.62 -28.18 -13.72
C SER A 287 -12.39 -26.84 -13.65
N GLN A 288 -11.81 -25.76 -14.19
CA GLN A 288 -12.46 -24.44 -14.24
C GLN A 288 -11.95 -23.65 -15.45
N ILE A 289 -12.87 -22.94 -16.12
CA ILE A 289 -12.53 -21.90 -17.09
C ILE A 289 -12.88 -20.55 -16.47
N ALA A 290 -11.90 -19.65 -16.40
CA ALA A 290 -12.11 -18.29 -15.91
C ALA A 290 -12.65 -17.41 -17.04
N ILE A 291 -13.89 -16.94 -16.92
CA ILE A 291 -14.59 -16.14 -17.92
C ILE A 291 -14.75 -14.70 -17.43
N SER A 292 -14.47 -13.74 -18.29
CA SER A 292 -14.65 -12.32 -17.94
C SER A 292 -16.12 -11.97 -17.69
N PRO A 293 -16.47 -11.44 -16.51
CA PRO A 293 -17.84 -11.06 -16.20
C PRO A 293 -18.29 -9.77 -16.91
N SER A 294 -17.34 -8.98 -17.42
CA SER A 294 -17.60 -7.70 -18.07
C SER A 294 -16.51 -7.35 -19.08
N ALA A 295 -16.78 -6.39 -19.96
CA ALA A 295 -15.72 -5.73 -20.72
C ALA A 295 -14.90 -4.83 -19.78
N GLY A 296 -13.55 -4.87 -19.90
CA GLY A 296 -12.67 -4.12 -19.00
C GLY A 296 -11.19 -4.29 -19.30
N GLN A 297 -10.38 -4.10 -18.28
CA GLN A 297 -8.93 -4.27 -18.33
C GLN A 297 -8.47 -5.20 -17.21
N VAL A 298 -7.61 -6.17 -17.53
CA VAL A 298 -6.97 -7.02 -16.51
C VAL A 298 -5.98 -6.16 -15.73
N LEU A 299 -6.26 -5.92 -14.46
CA LEU A 299 -5.42 -5.07 -13.60
C LEU A 299 -4.50 -5.85 -12.69
N PHE A 300 -4.85 -7.08 -12.40
CA PHE A 300 -4.11 -7.98 -11.52
C PHE A 300 -4.20 -9.39 -12.08
N ILE A 301 -3.12 -10.15 -11.98
CA ILE A 301 -3.08 -11.56 -12.37
C ILE A 301 -2.07 -12.31 -11.51
N VAL A 302 -2.46 -13.50 -11.05
CA VAL A 302 -1.53 -14.42 -10.39
C VAL A 302 -0.64 -15.06 -11.44
N SER A 303 0.67 -15.01 -11.24
CA SER A 303 1.70 -15.56 -12.11
C SER A 303 2.25 -16.92 -11.64
N SER A 304 1.78 -17.41 -10.48
CA SER A 304 2.08 -18.75 -10.00
C SER A 304 1.32 -19.80 -10.81
N LEU A 305 1.99 -20.91 -11.14
CA LEU A 305 1.33 -22.09 -11.69
C LEU A 305 0.46 -22.77 -10.64
N ALA A 306 0.93 -22.84 -9.38
CA ALA A 306 0.18 -23.41 -8.27
C ALA A 306 -0.95 -22.48 -7.84
N ILE A 307 -2.14 -23.01 -7.67
CA ILE A 307 -3.34 -22.31 -7.21
C ILE A 307 -4.12 -23.18 -6.23
N ASN A 308 -4.62 -22.56 -5.16
CA ASN A 308 -5.50 -23.22 -4.22
C ASN A 308 -6.94 -22.72 -4.38
N ARG A 309 -7.87 -23.50 -3.90
CA ARG A 309 -9.27 -23.10 -3.83
C ARG A 309 -9.40 -21.79 -3.06
N THR A 310 -10.20 -20.87 -3.58
CA THR A 310 -10.43 -19.49 -3.10
C THR A 310 -9.33 -18.49 -3.40
N ASP A 311 -8.16 -18.92 -3.86
CA ASP A 311 -7.12 -17.95 -4.26
C ASP A 311 -7.60 -17.05 -5.41
N PRO A 312 -7.14 -15.79 -5.47
CA PRO A 312 -7.40 -14.95 -6.63
C PRO A 312 -6.68 -15.52 -7.86
N LEU A 313 -7.33 -15.51 -9.00
CA LEU A 313 -6.73 -15.80 -10.31
C LEU A 313 -6.31 -14.53 -11.00
N LEU A 314 -7.24 -13.59 -11.10
CA LEU A 314 -7.05 -12.27 -11.72
C LEU A 314 -8.16 -11.31 -11.31
N ALA A 315 -7.97 -10.02 -11.64
CA ALA A 315 -9.02 -9.02 -11.48
C ALA A 315 -9.21 -8.19 -12.73
N VAL A 316 -10.48 -7.91 -13.07
CA VAL A 316 -10.89 -7.05 -14.18
C VAL A 316 -11.42 -5.72 -13.64
N GLY A 317 -10.82 -4.61 -14.09
CA GLY A 317 -11.28 -3.25 -13.80
C GLY A 317 -12.19 -2.71 -14.90
N VAL A 318 -13.30 -2.08 -14.51
CA VAL A 318 -14.34 -1.55 -15.41
C VAL A 318 -14.54 -0.05 -15.19
#